data_32af76812741d7e91ec346a5313a9f69
#
_entry.id   32af76812741d7e91ec346a5313a9f69
#
_cell.length_a   1.000
_cell.length_b   1.000
_cell.length_c   1.000
_cell.angle_alpha   90.00
_cell.angle_beta   90.00
_cell.angle_gamma   90.00
#
_symmetry.space_group_name_H-M   'P 1'
#
loop_
_entity.id
_entity.type
_entity.pdbx_description
1 polymer ?
#
loop_
_entity_poly.entity_id
_entity_poly.type
_entity_poly.pdbx_seq_one_letter_code
_entity_poly.pdbx_strand_id
1 'polypeptide(L)'
;MKKKIIVISAAVALLALLAMSTSLAWFSDNDEITNVFTVGSVKIEQNEVGADGGAFVQDQDLMPIVNVNDPAADENYIPKIVDVTSTGENPAYVRTHIAIPTKLVGTLKLDLSDSTKWIAATTYESTTSVDGVDYTVYSFTYTDALNKGDVTDDLLLGVYIDPKTDLKDNPATTEADLEFCYFDDATGKYVFTGYVAWKADGTASEKVNVLVATQGCQSQGFTNAQTALDTVFTAIPDFTVVNP
;
A
#
# COMPACT_ATOMS: atom_id res chain seq x y z
N MET A 1 28.65 54.45 -13.91
CA MET A 1 27.67 54.08 -12.88
C MET A 1 26.59 53.14 -13.36
N LYS A 2 25.97 53.32 -14.52
CA LYS A 2 24.84 52.45 -15.02
C LYS A 2 25.19 50.96 -15.15
N LYS A 3 26.41 50.60 -15.60
CA LYS A 3 26.82 49.19 -15.70
C LYS A 3 26.96 48.43 -14.34
N LYS A 4 27.37 49.16 -13.28
CA LYS A 4 27.48 48.56 -11.92
C LYS A 4 26.11 48.35 -11.30
N ILE A 5 25.12 49.17 -11.57
CA ILE A 5 23.74 49.03 -11.12
C ILE A 5 23.09 47.78 -11.75
N ILE A 6 23.28 47.56 -13.07
CA ILE A 6 22.77 46.40 -13.80
C ILE A 6 23.35 45.10 -13.26
N VAL A 7 24.65 45.07 -12.96
CA VAL A 7 25.29 43.84 -12.38
C VAL A 7 24.77 43.54 -10.97
N ILE A 8 24.57 44.58 -10.14
CA ILE A 8 24.05 44.38 -8.78
C ILE A 8 22.57 43.93 -8.83
N SER A 9 21.75 44.51 -9.70
CA SER A 9 20.34 44.09 -9.82
C SER A 9 20.21 42.65 -10.36
N ALA A 10 21.08 42.23 -11.30
CA ALA A 10 21.11 40.85 -11.78
C ALA A 10 21.56 39.84 -10.69
N ALA A 11 22.53 40.20 -9.87
CA ALA A 11 22.98 39.37 -8.75
C ALA A 11 21.91 39.22 -7.67
N VAL A 12 21.18 40.29 -7.35
CA VAL A 12 20.05 40.26 -6.40
C VAL A 12 18.88 39.41 -6.93
N ALA A 13 18.58 39.53 -8.23
CA ALA A 13 17.56 38.69 -8.86
C ALA A 13 17.93 37.21 -8.88
N LEU A 14 19.20 36.90 -9.10
CA LEU A 14 19.70 35.51 -9.05
C LEU A 14 19.64 34.92 -7.63
N LEU A 15 19.99 35.71 -6.63
CA LEU A 15 19.90 35.32 -5.22
C LEU A 15 18.44 35.13 -4.78
N ALA A 16 17.50 35.95 -5.27
CA ALA A 16 16.07 35.80 -5.00
C ALA A 16 15.49 34.53 -5.65
N LEU A 17 15.92 34.17 -6.87
CA LEU A 17 15.55 32.94 -7.54
C LEU A 17 16.10 31.70 -6.83
N LEU A 18 17.34 31.77 -6.35
CA LEU A 18 17.94 30.68 -5.53
C LEU A 18 17.21 30.52 -4.17
N ALA A 19 16.82 31.63 -3.52
CA ALA A 19 16.06 31.55 -2.27
C ALA A 19 14.65 31.00 -2.47
N MET A 20 14.00 31.27 -3.61
CA MET A 20 12.68 30.69 -3.92
C MET A 20 12.76 29.19 -4.29
N SER A 21 13.87 28.74 -4.91
CA SER A 21 14.05 27.32 -5.25
C SER A 21 14.34 26.45 -4.02
N THR A 22 14.87 27.01 -2.94
CA THR A 22 15.11 26.27 -1.68
C THR A 22 13.90 26.23 -0.75
N SER A 23 12.88 27.07 -0.97
CA SER A 23 11.66 27.07 -0.13
C SER A 23 10.60 26.06 -0.59
N LEU A 24 10.81 25.36 -1.71
CA LEU A 24 9.93 24.30 -2.22
C LEU A 24 10.45 22.90 -1.91
N ALA A 25 11.45 22.76 -1.04
CA ALA A 25 11.80 21.47 -0.47
C ALA A 25 10.69 21.04 0.51
N TRP A 26 9.61 20.48 -0.01
CA TRP A 26 8.59 19.81 0.78
C TRP A 26 9.25 18.60 1.44
N PHE A 27 9.14 18.55 2.76
CA PHE A 27 9.66 17.45 3.52
C PHE A 27 8.70 16.28 3.41
N SER A 28 9.12 15.23 2.76
CA SER A 28 8.36 13.99 2.56
C SER A 28 9.19 12.79 2.95
N ASP A 29 8.57 11.79 3.49
CA ASP A 29 9.17 10.51 3.76
C ASP A 29 8.35 9.38 3.11
N ASN A 30 9.04 8.42 2.51
CA ASN A 30 8.47 7.15 2.04
C ASN A 30 9.05 6.09 2.96
N ASP A 31 8.24 5.49 3.82
CA ASP A 31 8.69 4.34 4.57
C ASP A 31 8.46 3.07 3.75
N GLU A 32 9.51 2.67 3.07
CA GLU A 32 9.81 1.28 2.74
C GLU A 32 10.69 0.75 3.87
N ILE A 33 10.55 -0.53 4.21
CA ILE A 33 11.44 -1.21 5.17
C ILE A 33 12.91 -1.17 4.68
N THR A 34 13.43 -0.05 4.18
CA THR A 34 14.87 0.20 3.99
C THR A 34 15.17 1.67 3.68
N ASN A 35 15.88 2.30 4.63
CA ASN A 35 16.68 3.53 4.50
C ASN A 35 15.96 4.87 4.41
N VAL A 36 16.00 5.53 5.56
CA VAL A 36 15.59 6.90 5.84
C VAL A 36 16.60 7.90 5.30
N PHE A 37 16.15 8.82 4.43
CA PHE A 37 16.79 10.11 4.25
C PHE A 37 15.87 11.19 4.79
N THR A 38 16.26 11.76 5.93
CA THR A 38 15.50 12.84 6.58
C THR A 38 16.01 14.18 6.10
N VAL A 39 15.22 14.89 5.28
CA VAL A 39 15.38 16.33 5.08
C VAL A 39 14.12 17.00 5.60
N GLY A 40 14.20 17.46 6.85
CA GLY A 40 13.05 17.99 7.60
C GLY A 40 12.40 16.91 8.47
N SER A 41 11.75 17.30 9.55
CA SER A 41 11.40 16.42 10.66
C SER A 41 10.08 15.63 10.48
N VAL A 42 9.67 15.30 9.28
CA VAL A 42 8.63 14.28 9.03
C VAL A 42 9.30 12.93 8.99
N LYS A 43 8.87 12.05 9.88
CA LYS A 43 9.28 10.66 9.91
C LYS A 43 8.09 9.82 10.33
N ILE A 44 7.81 8.77 9.55
CA ILE A 44 6.73 7.81 9.80
C ILE A 44 7.31 6.41 9.90
N GLU A 45 6.60 5.54 10.60
CA GLU A 45 6.92 4.14 10.74
C GLU A 45 5.64 3.34 10.45
N GLN A 46 5.67 2.49 9.43
CA GLN A 46 4.60 1.57 9.11
C GLN A 46 4.73 0.33 9.98
N ASN A 47 3.67 -0.02 10.69
CA ASN A 47 3.62 -1.23 11.49
C ASN A 47 2.80 -2.29 10.78
N GLU A 48 3.31 -3.52 10.77
CA GLU A 48 2.62 -4.71 10.29
C GLU A 48 2.70 -5.79 11.35
N VAL A 49 1.56 -6.11 11.97
CA VAL A 49 1.49 -7.06 13.07
C VAL A 49 0.45 -8.15 12.82
N GLY A 50 0.65 -9.31 13.45
CA GLY A 50 -0.30 -10.41 13.48
C GLY A 50 -1.38 -10.22 14.56
N ALA A 51 -2.27 -11.19 14.71
CA ALA A 51 -3.40 -11.15 15.66
C ALA A 51 -3.00 -10.96 17.13
N ASP A 52 -1.81 -11.39 17.51
CA ASP A 52 -1.27 -11.29 18.87
C ASP A 52 -0.50 -9.98 19.13
N GLY A 53 -0.47 -9.08 18.13
CA GLY A 53 0.34 -7.87 18.18
C GLY A 53 1.85 -8.10 17.98
N GLY A 54 2.26 -9.33 17.72
CA GLY A 54 3.63 -9.67 17.32
C GLY A 54 3.89 -9.41 15.83
N ALA A 55 5.11 -9.60 15.39
CA ALA A 55 5.47 -9.46 13.98
C ALA A 55 4.58 -10.34 13.09
N PHE A 56 4.19 -9.81 11.92
CA PHE A 56 3.42 -10.58 10.94
C PHE A 56 4.19 -11.85 10.54
N VAL A 57 3.51 -13.01 10.63
CA VAL A 57 4.09 -14.30 10.24
C VAL A 57 4.00 -14.46 8.73
N GLN A 58 5.15 -14.64 8.09
CA GLN A 58 5.26 -14.89 6.66
C GLN A 58 4.86 -16.35 6.31
N ASP A 59 4.67 -16.62 5.02
CA ASP A 59 4.46 -17.98 4.47
C ASP A 59 3.26 -18.74 5.09
N GLN A 60 2.13 -18.06 5.29
CA GLN A 60 0.89 -18.69 5.71
C GLN A 60 0.14 -19.29 4.50
N ASP A 61 -0.51 -20.42 4.69
CA ASP A 61 -1.34 -21.05 3.67
C ASP A 61 -2.58 -20.19 3.42
N LEU A 62 -2.83 -19.86 2.16
CA LEU A 62 -3.96 -19.05 1.75
C LEU A 62 -5.06 -19.94 1.17
N MET A 63 -6.11 -20.15 1.94
CA MET A 63 -7.25 -21.00 1.58
C MET A 63 -8.56 -20.19 1.67
N PRO A 64 -9.60 -20.57 0.90
CA PRO A 64 -10.92 -19.95 1.04
C PRO A 64 -11.47 -20.10 2.46
N ILE A 65 -12.06 -19.02 3.00
CA ILE A 65 -12.75 -19.08 4.28
C ILE A 65 -14.09 -19.80 4.13
N VAL A 66 -14.59 -20.34 5.24
CA VAL A 66 -15.89 -21.01 5.32
C VAL A 66 -16.91 -20.12 6.04
N ASN A 67 -16.46 -19.36 7.05
CA ASN A 67 -17.34 -18.49 7.84
C ASN A 67 -17.52 -17.11 7.17
N VAL A 68 -18.53 -17.01 6.32
CA VAL A 68 -18.84 -15.77 5.58
C VAL A 68 -19.38 -14.63 6.44
N ASN A 69 -19.94 -14.94 7.63
CA ASN A 69 -20.56 -13.94 8.49
C ASN A 69 -19.58 -13.32 9.48
N ASP A 70 -18.49 -14.01 9.74
CA ASP A 70 -17.41 -13.54 10.62
C ASP A 70 -16.07 -14.07 10.07
N PRO A 71 -15.54 -13.42 9.04
CA PRO A 71 -14.27 -13.85 8.43
C PRO A 71 -13.13 -13.95 9.43
N ALA A 72 -13.05 -13.02 10.38
CA ALA A 72 -11.96 -12.98 11.37
C ALA A 72 -11.97 -14.15 12.36
N ALA A 73 -13.09 -14.86 12.49
CA ALA A 73 -13.19 -16.07 13.31
C ALA A 73 -12.89 -17.36 12.53
N ASP A 74 -12.58 -17.27 11.22
CA ASP A 74 -12.26 -18.42 10.39
C ASP A 74 -10.78 -18.79 10.52
N GLU A 75 -10.47 -20.09 10.52
CA GLU A 75 -9.09 -20.58 10.63
C GLU A 75 -8.21 -20.22 9.42
N ASN A 76 -8.83 -19.95 8.26
CA ASN A 76 -8.16 -19.55 7.03
C ASN A 76 -8.06 -18.01 6.88
N TYR A 77 -8.52 -17.26 7.88
CA TYR A 77 -8.31 -15.82 7.93
C TYR A 77 -6.87 -15.51 8.34
N ILE A 78 -6.20 -14.66 7.60
CA ILE A 78 -4.83 -14.25 7.89
C ILE A 78 -4.84 -12.83 8.48
N PRO A 79 -4.66 -12.68 9.80
CA PRO A 79 -4.54 -11.39 10.43
C PRO A 79 -3.29 -10.66 9.95
N LYS A 80 -3.46 -9.48 9.37
CA LYS A 80 -2.40 -8.57 8.95
C LYS A 80 -2.83 -7.15 9.28
N ILE A 81 -2.55 -6.74 10.51
CA ILE A 81 -2.94 -5.43 11.02
C ILE A 81 -1.91 -4.40 10.58
N VAL A 82 -2.38 -3.32 9.97
CA VAL A 82 -1.53 -2.25 9.46
C VAL A 82 -1.96 -0.92 10.04
N ASP A 83 -1.03 -0.25 10.71
CA ASP A 83 -1.13 1.13 11.17
C ASP A 83 0.14 1.92 10.88
N VAL A 84 0.12 3.21 11.17
CA VAL A 84 1.26 4.12 10.95
C VAL A 84 1.50 4.97 12.19
N THR A 85 2.74 4.97 12.67
CA THR A 85 3.21 5.83 13.75
C THR A 85 3.98 7.02 13.20
N SER A 86 3.68 8.23 13.66
CA SER A 86 4.51 9.41 13.41
C SER A 86 5.63 9.50 14.42
N THR A 87 6.88 9.42 13.96
CA THR A 87 8.08 9.50 14.82
C THR A 87 8.86 10.81 14.62
N GLY A 88 8.45 11.63 13.63
CA GLY A 88 9.06 12.94 13.33
C GLY A 88 8.65 14.04 14.30
N GLU A 89 9.37 15.15 14.27
CA GLU A 89 9.08 16.30 15.15
C GLU A 89 7.92 17.18 14.60
N ASN A 90 7.66 17.14 13.30
CA ASN A 90 6.57 17.90 12.67
C ASN A 90 5.34 17.03 12.47
N PRO A 91 4.14 17.60 12.64
CA PRO A 91 2.91 16.87 12.33
C PRO A 91 2.87 16.43 10.85
N ALA A 92 2.47 15.20 10.63
CA ALA A 92 2.45 14.56 9.32
C ALA A 92 1.04 14.16 8.89
N TYR A 93 0.74 14.26 7.59
CA TYR A 93 -0.33 13.52 6.93
C TYR A 93 0.24 12.26 6.29
N VAL A 94 -0.53 11.17 6.30
CA VAL A 94 -0.09 9.88 5.77
C VAL A 94 -1.11 9.31 4.77
N ARG A 95 -0.57 8.56 3.81
CA ARG A 95 -1.33 7.76 2.84
C ARG A 95 -0.69 6.38 2.75
N THR A 96 -1.50 5.36 2.92
CA THR A 96 -1.04 3.97 2.81
C THR A 96 -1.60 3.35 1.54
N HIS A 97 -0.75 2.63 0.84
CA HIS A 97 -1.05 1.91 -0.38
C HIS A 97 -0.94 0.42 -0.12
N ILE A 98 -1.98 -0.34 -0.51
CA ILE A 98 -2.02 -1.79 -0.40
C ILE A 98 -2.07 -2.35 -1.81
N ALA A 99 -1.12 -3.20 -2.16
CA ALA A 99 -1.03 -3.83 -3.46
C ALA A 99 -1.29 -5.33 -3.37
N ILE A 100 -2.22 -5.84 -4.17
CA ILE A 100 -2.52 -7.26 -4.30
C ILE A 100 -2.29 -7.72 -5.73
N PRO A 101 -1.89 -8.99 -5.96
CA PRO A 101 -1.73 -9.50 -7.32
C PRO A 101 -2.98 -9.28 -8.15
N THR A 102 -2.84 -8.67 -9.34
CA THR A 102 -3.98 -8.30 -10.20
C THR A 102 -4.83 -9.52 -10.57
N LYS A 103 -4.22 -10.68 -10.73
CA LYS A 103 -4.91 -11.95 -10.97
C LYS A 103 -5.87 -12.36 -9.83
N LEU A 104 -5.67 -11.85 -8.62
CA LEU A 104 -6.47 -12.18 -7.44
C LEU A 104 -7.48 -11.10 -7.06
N VAL A 105 -7.61 -10.04 -7.85
CA VAL A 105 -8.65 -9.03 -7.63
C VAL A 105 -10.04 -9.68 -7.67
N GLY A 106 -10.82 -9.45 -6.60
CA GLY A 106 -12.13 -10.07 -6.43
C GLY A 106 -12.11 -11.42 -5.72
N THR A 107 -11.01 -12.17 -5.76
CA THR A 107 -10.80 -13.45 -5.06
C THR A 107 -10.13 -13.23 -3.69
N LEU A 108 -9.02 -12.51 -3.66
CA LEU A 108 -8.38 -12.07 -2.42
C LEU A 108 -9.12 -10.84 -1.90
N LYS A 109 -9.56 -10.91 -0.66
CA LYS A 109 -10.26 -9.83 0.03
C LYS A 109 -9.35 -9.17 1.06
N LEU A 110 -9.42 -7.85 1.10
CA LEU A 110 -8.83 -7.03 2.15
C LEU A 110 -9.92 -6.77 3.20
N ASP A 111 -9.67 -7.17 4.44
CA ASP A 111 -10.52 -6.82 5.57
C ASP A 111 -10.05 -5.47 6.11
N LEU A 112 -10.71 -4.41 5.63
CA LEU A 112 -10.41 -3.03 6.03
C LEU A 112 -11.17 -2.69 7.29
N SER A 113 -10.54 -1.90 8.16
CA SER A 113 -11.21 -1.42 9.36
C SER A 113 -12.39 -0.51 8.99
N ASP A 114 -13.33 -0.37 9.91
CA ASP A 114 -14.50 0.52 9.78
C ASP A 114 -14.18 1.98 10.19
N SER A 115 -12.91 2.31 10.39
CA SER A 115 -12.49 3.66 10.74
C SER A 115 -12.86 4.68 9.67
N THR A 116 -13.62 5.68 10.07
CA THR A 116 -14.01 6.79 9.19
C THR A 116 -12.89 7.78 8.91
N LYS A 117 -11.73 7.61 9.55
CA LYS A 117 -10.56 8.44 9.34
C LYS A 117 -9.73 8.02 8.12
N TRP A 118 -9.84 6.75 7.72
CA TRP A 118 -9.26 6.26 6.48
C TRP A 118 -10.25 6.47 5.33
N ILE A 119 -9.86 7.26 4.34
CA ILE A 119 -10.67 7.52 3.14
C ILE A 119 -9.94 7.04 1.90
N ALA A 120 -10.67 6.38 1.00
CA ALA A 120 -10.12 5.95 -0.27
C ALA A 120 -9.62 7.16 -1.08
N ALA A 121 -8.39 7.10 -1.56
CA ALA A 121 -7.81 8.09 -2.43
C ALA A 121 -8.16 7.75 -3.89
N THR A 122 -9.20 8.41 -4.42
CA THR A 122 -9.78 8.12 -5.74
C THR A 122 -8.88 8.42 -6.93
N THR A 123 -7.79 9.15 -6.71
CA THR A 123 -6.81 9.54 -7.75
C THR A 123 -5.75 8.47 -8.05
N TYR A 124 -5.71 7.39 -7.30
CA TYR A 124 -4.62 6.41 -7.34
C TYR A 124 -5.09 4.97 -7.49
N GLU A 125 -6.11 4.72 -8.32
CA GLU A 125 -6.26 3.37 -8.85
C GLU A 125 -5.09 3.14 -9.82
N SER A 126 -4.11 2.37 -9.37
CA SER A 126 -2.90 2.15 -10.14
C SER A 126 -2.60 0.67 -10.22
N THR A 127 -1.95 0.30 -11.31
CA THR A 127 -1.28 -0.99 -11.42
C THR A 127 0.21 -0.75 -11.36
N THR A 128 0.93 -1.64 -10.71
CA THR A 128 2.39 -1.65 -10.67
C THR A 128 2.88 -3.07 -10.94
N SER A 129 4.13 -3.22 -11.34
CA SER A 129 4.74 -4.54 -11.52
C SER A 129 5.96 -4.64 -10.62
N VAL A 130 6.00 -5.70 -9.80
CA VAL A 130 7.10 -5.99 -8.87
C VAL A 130 7.54 -7.43 -9.12
N ASP A 131 8.82 -7.62 -9.39
CA ASP A 131 9.43 -8.94 -9.69
C ASP A 131 8.68 -9.74 -10.77
N GLY A 132 8.10 -9.04 -11.75
CA GLY A 132 7.37 -9.66 -12.87
C GLY A 132 5.93 -10.04 -12.57
N VAL A 133 5.43 -9.73 -11.36
CA VAL A 133 4.02 -9.89 -10.99
C VAL A 133 3.32 -8.53 -11.09
N ASP A 134 2.16 -8.50 -11.72
CA ASP A 134 1.32 -7.30 -11.81
C ASP A 134 0.42 -7.20 -10.57
N TYR A 135 0.41 -6.01 -9.97
CA TYR A 135 -0.38 -5.70 -8.79
C TYR A 135 -1.40 -4.61 -9.07
N THR A 136 -2.55 -4.73 -8.45
CA THR A 136 -3.56 -3.66 -8.33
C THR A 136 -3.39 -2.98 -6.99
N VAL A 137 -3.30 -1.65 -6.99
CA VAL A 137 -2.98 -0.83 -5.81
C VAL A 137 -4.22 -0.09 -5.34
N TYR A 138 -4.53 -0.23 -4.06
CA TYR A 138 -5.58 0.50 -3.34
C TYR A 138 -4.92 1.51 -2.41
N SER A 139 -5.35 2.77 -2.50
CA SER A 139 -4.73 3.87 -1.75
C SER A 139 -5.72 4.48 -0.76
N PHE A 140 -5.26 4.72 0.47
CA PHE A 140 -6.07 5.25 1.56
C PHE A 140 -5.34 6.40 2.25
N THR A 141 -6.03 7.52 2.41
CA THR A 141 -5.51 8.71 3.10
C THR A 141 -6.11 8.79 4.50
N TYR A 142 -5.25 8.95 5.51
CA TYR A 142 -5.68 9.25 6.88
C TYR A 142 -6.02 10.74 7.00
N THR A 143 -7.18 11.07 7.51
CA THR A 143 -7.70 12.44 7.49
C THR A 143 -7.05 13.37 8.49
N ASP A 144 -6.60 12.85 9.63
CA ASP A 144 -6.03 13.63 10.71
C ASP A 144 -4.51 13.79 10.54
N ALA A 145 -3.99 14.92 11.00
CA ALA A 145 -2.55 15.11 11.11
C ALA A 145 -2.03 14.39 12.37
N LEU A 146 -0.97 13.61 12.20
CA LEU A 146 -0.31 12.87 13.27
C LEU A 146 0.82 13.71 13.87
N ASN A 147 0.76 14.00 15.15
CA ASN A 147 1.88 14.55 15.90
C ASN A 147 2.89 13.44 16.23
N LYS A 148 4.06 13.82 16.70
CA LYS A 148 5.06 12.85 17.17
C LYS A 148 4.50 11.92 18.25
N GLY A 149 4.57 10.62 17.99
CA GLY A 149 4.07 9.57 18.86
C GLY A 149 2.60 9.20 18.63
N ASP A 150 1.88 9.94 17.77
CA ASP A 150 0.52 9.55 17.38
C ASP A 150 0.58 8.35 16.43
N VAL A 151 -0.41 7.47 16.57
CA VAL A 151 -0.62 6.29 15.73
C VAL A 151 -1.96 6.43 15.04
N THR A 152 -2.05 6.03 13.77
CA THR A 152 -3.35 5.98 13.08
C THR A 152 -4.25 4.91 13.70
N ASP A 153 -5.54 4.98 13.39
CA ASP A 153 -6.38 3.79 13.52
C ASP A 153 -5.85 2.71 12.55
N ASP A 154 -6.15 1.44 12.83
CA ASP A 154 -5.83 0.35 11.91
C ASP A 154 -6.47 0.61 10.55
N LEU A 155 -5.74 0.35 9.46
CA LEU A 155 -6.26 0.40 8.09
C LEU A 155 -6.70 -0.98 7.63
N LEU A 156 -5.79 -1.94 7.67
CA LEU A 156 -6.01 -3.33 7.31
C LEU A 156 -6.07 -4.14 8.60
N LEU A 157 -7.02 -5.05 8.71
CA LEU A 157 -7.16 -6.00 9.82
C LEU A 157 -6.66 -7.38 9.44
N GLY A 158 -6.82 -7.75 8.16
CA GLY A 158 -6.38 -9.01 7.65
C GLY A 158 -6.72 -9.22 6.18
N VAL A 159 -6.42 -10.42 5.70
CA VAL A 159 -6.72 -10.84 4.34
C VAL A 159 -7.30 -12.26 4.34
N TYR A 160 -8.14 -12.55 3.35
CA TYR A 160 -8.72 -13.86 3.18
C TYR A 160 -9.12 -14.12 1.72
N ILE A 161 -9.28 -15.38 1.35
CA ILE A 161 -9.84 -15.77 0.06
C ILE A 161 -11.37 -15.85 0.18
N ASP A 162 -12.05 -15.25 -0.79
CA ASP A 162 -13.52 -15.25 -0.88
C ASP A 162 -14.07 -16.70 -0.82
N PRO A 163 -15.08 -16.96 0.02
CA PRO A 163 -15.66 -18.30 0.21
C PRO A 163 -16.29 -18.89 -1.06
N LYS A 164 -16.56 -18.06 -2.08
CA LYS A 164 -17.03 -18.53 -3.40
C LYS A 164 -15.90 -19.00 -4.29
N THR A 165 -14.66 -18.87 -3.85
CA THR A 165 -13.48 -19.33 -4.58
C THR A 165 -13.30 -20.82 -4.36
N ASP A 166 -12.96 -21.52 -5.43
CA ASP A 166 -12.65 -22.94 -5.45
C ASP A 166 -11.23 -23.17 -5.99
N LEU A 167 -10.69 -24.34 -5.81
CA LEU A 167 -9.42 -24.79 -6.36
C LEU A 167 -9.69 -25.90 -7.35
N LYS A 168 -9.40 -25.67 -8.63
CA LYS A 168 -9.65 -26.63 -9.70
C LYS A 168 -8.50 -26.68 -10.69
N ASP A 169 -8.36 -27.85 -11.30
CA ASP A 169 -7.57 -28.02 -12.51
C ASP A 169 -8.18 -27.20 -13.65
N ASN A 170 -7.37 -26.35 -14.26
CA ASN A 170 -7.79 -25.52 -15.39
C ASN A 170 -7.71 -26.32 -16.69
N PRO A 171 -8.83 -26.69 -17.31
CA PRO A 171 -8.82 -27.51 -18.52
C PRO A 171 -8.20 -26.83 -19.75
N ALA A 172 -7.88 -25.55 -19.66
CA ALA A 172 -7.18 -24.82 -20.73
C ALA A 172 -5.66 -24.94 -20.64
N THR A 173 -5.12 -25.49 -19.55
CA THR A 173 -3.70 -25.78 -19.39
C THR A 173 -3.40 -27.25 -19.64
N THR A 174 -2.12 -27.59 -19.84
CA THR A 174 -1.68 -28.98 -20.07
C THR A 174 -1.23 -29.67 -18.78
N GLU A 175 -1.10 -28.91 -17.71
CA GLU A 175 -0.66 -29.35 -16.40
C GLU A 175 -1.84 -29.40 -15.46
N ALA A 176 -1.91 -30.44 -14.62
CA ALA A 176 -3.01 -30.63 -13.67
C ALA A 176 -2.79 -29.81 -12.39
N ASP A 177 -2.36 -28.57 -12.54
CA ASP A 177 -2.17 -27.63 -11.45
C ASP A 177 -3.52 -27.09 -10.96
N LEU A 178 -3.66 -26.86 -9.66
CA LEU A 178 -4.87 -26.25 -9.12
C LEU A 178 -4.74 -24.72 -9.09
N GLU A 179 -5.65 -24.09 -9.80
CA GLU A 179 -5.79 -22.63 -9.82
C GLU A 179 -6.97 -22.18 -8.95
N PHE A 180 -6.86 -20.97 -8.39
CA PHE A 180 -8.04 -20.29 -7.86
C PHE A 180 -9.03 -20.00 -8.99
N CYS A 181 -10.29 -20.35 -8.75
CA CYS A 181 -11.37 -20.08 -9.68
C CYS A 181 -12.66 -19.77 -8.91
N TYR A 182 -13.63 -19.16 -9.57
CA TYR A 182 -14.98 -18.96 -9.04
C TYR A 182 -16.02 -19.33 -10.09
N PHE A 183 -17.20 -19.73 -9.62
CA PHE A 183 -18.30 -20.03 -10.52
C PHE A 183 -19.04 -18.74 -10.89
N ASP A 184 -19.13 -18.45 -12.18
CA ASP A 184 -19.88 -17.34 -12.73
C ASP A 184 -21.31 -17.78 -13.04
N ASP A 185 -22.27 -17.37 -12.23
CA ASP A 185 -23.69 -17.71 -12.39
C ASP A 185 -24.27 -17.19 -13.70
N ALA A 186 -23.74 -16.10 -14.26
CA ALA A 186 -24.24 -15.52 -15.51
C ALA A 186 -23.89 -16.38 -16.74
N THR A 187 -22.71 -16.99 -16.72
CA THR A 187 -22.23 -17.83 -17.84
C THR A 187 -22.37 -19.33 -17.56
N GLY A 188 -22.61 -19.72 -16.30
CA GLY A 188 -22.69 -21.11 -15.87
C GLY A 188 -21.33 -21.85 -15.95
N LYS A 189 -20.22 -21.13 -15.86
CA LYS A 189 -18.86 -21.67 -16.01
C LYS A 189 -17.95 -21.22 -14.89
N TYR A 190 -16.89 -22.01 -14.66
CA TYR A 190 -15.78 -21.58 -13.82
C TYR A 190 -14.90 -20.56 -14.57
N VAL A 191 -14.56 -19.49 -13.88
CA VAL A 191 -13.59 -18.47 -14.31
C VAL A 191 -12.32 -18.69 -13.53
N PHE A 192 -11.24 -19.01 -14.21
CA PHE A 192 -9.92 -19.25 -13.62
C PHE A 192 -9.15 -17.94 -13.55
N THR A 193 -8.48 -17.71 -12.41
CA THR A 193 -7.72 -16.47 -12.17
C THR A 193 -6.36 -16.48 -12.87
N GLY A 194 -5.89 -17.67 -13.28
CA GLY A 194 -4.52 -17.87 -13.75
C GLY A 194 -3.47 -17.82 -12.62
N TYR A 195 -3.91 -17.93 -11.37
CA TYR A 195 -3.03 -18.02 -10.21
C TYR A 195 -2.96 -19.45 -9.70
N VAL A 196 -1.78 -20.06 -9.81
CA VAL A 196 -1.55 -21.47 -9.43
C VAL A 196 -1.33 -21.56 -7.93
N ALA A 197 -2.33 -22.07 -7.21
CA ALA A 197 -2.27 -22.27 -5.77
C ALA A 197 -1.55 -23.58 -5.38
N TRP A 198 -1.58 -24.58 -6.27
CA TRP A 198 -0.91 -25.85 -6.04
C TRP A 198 -0.45 -26.46 -7.38
N LYS A 199 0.76 -27.04 -7.42
CA LYS A 199 1.33 -27.66 -8.60
C LYS A 199 1.30 -29.19 -8.50
N ALA A 200 0.90 -29.85 -9.59
CA ALA A 200 0.79 -31.29 -9.68
C ALA A 200 2.13 -32.01 -9.53
N ASP A 201 3.23 -31.35 -9.87
CA ASP A 201 4.60 -31.89 -9.76
C ASP A 201 5.17 -31.84 -8.33
N GLY A 202 4.38 -31.28 -7.36
CA GLY A 202 4.79 -31.14 -5.97
C GLY A 202 5.79 -30.01 -5.71
N THR A 203 6.05 -29.16 -6.70
CA THR A 203 6.85 -27.94 -6.48
C THR A 203 6.01 -26.86 -5.79
N ALA A 204 6.69 -25.87 -5.22
CA ALA A 204 5.98 -24.77 -4.55
C ALA A 204 5.04 -24.03 -5.51
N SER A 205 3.85 -23.74 -5.02
CA SER A 205 2.89 -22.82 -5.68
C SER A 205 3.46 -21.41 -5.78
N GLU A 206 2.79 -20.56 -6.56
CA GLU A 206 3.07 -19.11 -6.55
C GLU A 206 2.80 -18.55 -5.15
N LYS A 207 3.71 -17.72 -4.63
CA LYS A 207 3.50 -17.01 -3.37
C LYS A 207 2.62 -15.80 -3.59
N VAL A 208 1.60 -15.63 -2.75
CA VAL A 208 0.79 -14.40 -2.71
C VAL A 208 1.46 -13.40 -1.81
N ASN A 209 1.91 -12.29 -2.37
CA ASN A 209 2.40 -11.16 -1.59
C ASN A 209 1.33 -10.07 -1.54
N VAL A 210 0.96 -9.64 -0.35
CA VAL A 210 0.20 -8.42 -0.11
C VAL A 210 1.18 -7.37 0.35
N LEU A 211 1.47 -6.43 -0.55
CA LEU A 211 2.49 -5.40 -0.32
C LEU A 211 1.82 -4.16 0.27
N VAL A 212 2.49 -3.53 1.23
CA VAL A 212 2.02 -2.30 1.86
C VAL A 212 3.15 -1.28 1.83
N ALA A 213 2.83 -0.06 1.44
CA ALA A 213 3.78 1.05 1.46
C ALA A 213 3.08 2.34 1.87
N THR A 214 3.73 3.16 2.70
CA THR A 214 3.14 4.39 3.23
C THR A 214 3.95 5.61 2.83
N GLN A 215 3.25 6.66 2.42
CA GLN A 215 3.80 7.98 2.13
C GLN A 215 3.38 8.96 3.22
N GLY A 216 4.33 9.81 3.66
CA GLY A 216 4.06 10.86 4.63
C GLY A 216 4.59 12.22 4.20
N CYS A 217 3.85 13.29 4.48
CA CYS A 217 4.28 14.65 4.27
C CYS A 217 3.90 15.54 5.45
N GLN A 218 4.59 16.69 5.60
CA GLN A 218 4.21 17.63 6.65
C GLN A 218 2.80 18.17 6.44
N SER A 219 2.06 18.36 7.52
CA SER A 219 0.71 18.92 7.48
C SER A 219 0.69 20.45 7.39
N GLN A 220 1.76 21.10 7.84
CA GLN A 220 1.83 22.56 7.90
C GLN A 220 1.78 23.18 6.49
N GLY A 221 0.88 24.15 6.33
CA GLY A 221 0.66 24.84 5.06
C GLY A 221 -0.44 24.23 4.19
N PHE A 222 -1.05 23.13 4.62
CA PHE A 222 -2.16 22.48 3.91
C PHE A 222 -3.45 22.53 4.73
N THR A 223 -4.58 22.49 4.05
CA THR A 223 -5.91 22.52 4.67
C THR A 223 -6.44 21.15 5.01
N ASN A 224 -5.95 20.11 4.35
CA ASN A 224 -6.33 18.70 4.58
C ASN A 224 -5.29 17.74 4.01
N ALA A 225 -5.36 16.48 4.47
CA ALA A 225 -4.43 15.42 4.12
C ALA A 225 -4.41 15.12 2.61
N GLN A 226 -5.58 15.00 1.97
CA GLN A 226 -5.68 14.67 0.55
C GLN A 226 -4.93 15.68 -0.31
N THR A 227 -5.19 16.98 -0.10
CA THR A 227 -4.52 18.06 -0.85
C THR A 227 -3.01 18.07 -0.62
N ALA A 228 -2.57 17.83 0.63
CA ALA A 228 -1.16 17.79 0.97
C ALA A 228 -0.45 16.68 0.20
N LEU A 229 -0.96 15.46 0.32
CA LEU A 229 -0.36 14.27 -0.27
C LEU A 229 -0.41 14.29 -1.80
N ASP A 230 -1.50 14.78 -2.41
CA ASP A 230 -1.61 14.94 -3.87
C ASP A 230 -0.66 16.01 -4.43
N THR A 231 -0.31 17.01 -3.60
CA THR A 231 0.65 18.04 -4.00
C THR A 231 2.09 17.53 -3.94
N VAL A 232 2.40 16.74 -2.91
CA VAL A 232 3.77 16.27 -2.64
C VAL A 232 4.10 15.03 -3.47
N PHE A 233 3.16 14.10 -3.59
CA PHE A 233 3.35 12.83 -4.29
C PHE A 233 2.52 12.78 -5.56
N THR A 234 3.20 12.64 -6.69
CA THR A 234 2.58 12.53 -8.03
C THR A 234 2.44 11.07 -8.49
N ALA A 235 3.01 10.13 -7.74
CA ALA A 235 2.98 8.70 -8.02
C ALA A 235 2.84 7.90 -6.72
N ILE A 236 2.40 6.64 -6.86
CA ILE A 236 2.49 5.65 -5.79
C ILE A 236 3.96 5.34 -5.49
N PRO A 237 4.30 4.92 -4.26
CA PRO A 237 5.65 4.50 -3.92
C PRO A 237 6.04 3.23 -4.69
N ASP A 238 7.34 2.99 -4.81
CA ASP A 238 7.84 1.71 -5.26
C ASP A 238 7.57 0.66 -4.17
N PHE A 239 7.10 -0.52 -4.58
CA PHE A 239 6.91 -1.64 -3.68
C PHE A 239 8.07 -2.61 -3.80
N THR A 240 8.46 -3.19 -2.67
CA THR A 240 9.48 -4.25 -2.63
C THR A 240 8.90 -5.53 -2.04
N VAL A 241 9.28 -6.67 -2.60
CA VAL A 241 9.02 -7.97 -1.98
C VAL A 241 10.15 -8.24 -1.00
N VAL A 242 9.83 -8.26 0.29
CA VAL A 242 10.78 -8.72 1.29
C VAL A 242 10.79 -10.26 1.23
N ASN A 243 11.81 -10.81 0.59
CA ASN A 243 12.06 -12.24 0.65
C ASN A 243 12.66 -12.58 2.02
N PRO A 244 12.06 -13.51 2.77
CA PRO A 244 12.56 -13.92 4.09
C PRO A 244 13.94 -14.60 4.01
#